data_d447dd6cdd17209bcb16b04f7a012904
#
_entry.id   d447dd6cdd17209bcb16b04f7a012904
#
_cell.length_a   1.000
_cell.length_b   1.000
_cell.length_c   1.000
_cell.angle_alpha   90.00
_cell.angle_beta   90.00
_cell.angle_gamma   90.00
#
_symmetry.space_group_name_H-M   'P 1'
#
loop_
_entity.id
_entity.type
_entity.pdbx_description
1 polymer ?
#
loop_
_entity_poly.entity_id
_entity_poly.type
_entity_poly.pdbx_seq_one_letter_code
_entity_poly.pdbx_strand_id
1 'polypeptide(L)'
;MKFMGMQRSEQLHLAFRAVLKFRELNGSQFPSDSAEHIDECIRIANTLNDEGKAAEQLNVEQVDAEVVRLTAAYSRCSITSMAAFFGGIVAQEIVKFTGKYSPIKQMLHYDVFESLPEGPVNRAPRGCRYDDQIRIYGQEVQDKLGKIHTFMVGAGALGCEYIKAFAMMGLGCGEGGLVQVTDNDNIEVSNLNRQFLFRKNNVGSSKSLTACQIGKQMNPGLNVVAHTSLVAPNTVNVFNDPFWEDLDFVVNAVDNIKARTYVDGRCVWFEKPLLESGTLGTKANSQMIIPHKTQCYSDS
;
A
#
# COMPACT_ATOMS: atom_id res chain seq x y z
N MET A 1 10.62 2.20 -13.10
CA MET A 1 9.20 2.14 -13.50
C MET A 1 9.16 1.65 -14.95
N LYS A 2 8.79 0.38 -15.20
CA LYS A 2 8.47 -0.02 -16.58
C LYS A 2 7.22 0.76 -16.95
N PHE A 3 7.32 1.61 -17.99
CA PHE A 3 6.15 2.26 -18.56
C PHE A 3 5.11 1.17 -18.82
N MET A 4 3.89 1.36 -18.32
CA MET A 4 2.75 0.52 -18.70
C MET A 4 2.74 0.42 -20.21
N GLY A 5 2.73 -0.80 -20.75
CA GLY A 5 2.73 -1.04 -22.18
C GLY A 5 1.59 -0.27 -22.86
N MET A 6 1.78 0.12 -24.12
CA MET A 6 0.72 0.73 -24.92
C MET A 6 -0.56 -0.06 -24.72
N GLN A 7 -1.68 0.63 -24.46
CA GLN A 7 -3.03 0.06 -24.24
C GLN A 7 -3.23 -0.69 -22.89
N ARG A 8 -2.40 -0.50 -21.85
CA ARG A 8 -2.61 -1.18 -20.56
C ARG A 8 -3.96 -0.85 -19.93
N SER A 9 -4.40 0.39 -20.02
CA SER A 9 -5.70 0.84 -19.51
C SER A 9 -6.87 0.15 -20.22
N GLU A 10 -6.78 0.00 -21.52
CA GLU A 10 -7.77 -0.65 -22.38
C GLU A 10 -7.82 -2.16 -22.11
N GLN A 11 -6.67 -2.79 -21.92
CA GLN A 11 -6.58 -4.20 -21.54
C GLN A 11 -7.26 -4.45 -20.19
N LEU A 12 -6.97 -3.63 -19.18
CA LEU A 12 -7.62 -3.70 -17.89
C LEU A 12 -9.13 -3.47 -18.00
N HIS A 13 -9.56 -2.50 -18.81
CA HIS A 13 -10.99 -2.25 -19.02
C HIS A 13 -11.71 -3.47 -19.58
N LEU A 14 -11.15 -4.10 -20.60
CA LEU A 14 -11.70 -5.33 -21.17
C LEU A 14 -11.72 -6.47 -20.14
N ALA A 15 -10.65 -6.63 -19.38
CA ALA A 15 -10.57 -7.64 -18.33
C ALA A 15 -11.64 -7.44 -17.25
N PHE A 16 -11.84 -6.20 -16.78
CA PHE A 16 -12.91 -5.89 -15.82
C PHE A 16 -14.30 -6.15 -16.39
N ARG A 17 -14.55 -5.76 -17.65
CA ARG A 17 -15.82 -6.04 -18.32
C ARG A 17 -16.06 -7.54 -18.47
N ALA A 18 -15.02 -8.32 -18.78
CA ALA A 18 -15.13 -9.77 -18.87
C ALA A 18 -15.51 -10.41 -17.52
N VAL A 19 -14.91 -9.98 -16.42
CA VAL A 19 -15.27 -10.43 -15.07
C VAL A 19 -16.71 -10.05 -14.72
N LEU A 20 -17.15 -8.84 -15.03
CA LEU A 20 -18.53 -8.43 -14.81
C LEU A 20 -19.52 -9.25 -15.64
N LYS A 21 -19.20 -9.52 -16.91
CA LYS A 21 -20.03 -10.36 -17.78
C LYS A 21 -20.07 -11.82 -17.31
N PHE A 22 -18.94 -12.36 -16.88
CA PHE A 22 -18.88 -13.68 -16.24
C PHE A 22 -19.85 -13.75 -15.04
N ARG A 23 -19.86 -12.75 -14.17
CA ARG A 23 -20.76 -12.68 -13.02
C ARG A 23 -22.24 -12.64 -13.43
N GLU A 24 -22.59 -11.89 -14.47
CA GLU A 24 -23.97 -11.88 -15.00
C GLU A 24 -24.41 -13.28 -15.44
N LEU A 25 -23.52 -14.02 -16.12
CA LEU A 25 -23.81 -15.36 -16.64
C LEU A 25 -23.83 -16.44 -15.54
N ASN A 26 -23.09 -16.24 -14.45
CA ASN A 26 -22.87 -17.23 -13.40
C ASN A 26 -23.53 -16.82 -12.06
N GLY A 27 -24.71 -16.22 -12.09
CA GLY A 27 -25.51 -15.94 -10.88
C GLY A 27 -24.83 -14.98 -9.88
N SER A 28 -24.11 -13.98 -10.40
CA SER A 28 -23.36 -12.97 -9.64
C SER A 28 -22.13 -13.49 -8.90
N GLN A 29 -21.70 -14.72 -9.15
CA GLN A 29 -20.47 -15.27 -8.57
C GLN A 29 -19.23 -14.73 -9.28
N PHE A 30 -18.19 -14.42 -8.52
CA PHE A 30 -16.89 -14.09 -9.11
C PHE A 30 -16.21 -15.32 -9.70
N PRO A 31 -15.40 -15.17 -10.76
CA PRO A 31 -14.59 -16.26 -11.23
C PRO A 31 -13.62 -16.74 -10.12
N SER A 32 -13.36 -18.05 -10.11
CA SER A 32 -12.28 -18.62 -9.32
C SER A 32 -10.98 -18.61 -10.14
N ASP A 33 -9.89 -19.05 -9.52
CA ASP A 33 -8.59 -19.27 -10.17
C ASP A 33 -8.50 -20.62 -10.94
N SER A 34 -9.66 -21.30 -11.14
CA SER A 34 -9.72 -22.51 -11.97
C SER A 34 -9.47 -22.19 -13.44
N ALA A 35 -8.82 -23.10 -14.15
CA ALA A 35 -8.58 -22.95 -15.58
C ALA A 35 -9.88 -22.70 -16.37
N GLU A 36 -10.96 -23.39 -16.01
CA GLU A 36 -12.27 -23.26 -16.63
C GLU A 36 -12.82 -21.83 -16.56
N HIS A 37 -12.83 -21.21 -15.36
CA HIS A 37 -13.32 -19.83 -15.16
C HIS A 37 -12.41 -18.79 -15.82
N ILE A 38 -11.10 -19.03 -15.80
CA ILE A 38 -10.12 -18.15 -16.45
C ILE A 38 -10.31 -18.18 -17.98
N ASP A 39 -10.40 -19.39 -18.58
CA ASP A 39 -10.60 -19.56 -20.01
C ASP A 39 -11.93 -18.97 -20.47
N GLU A 40 -12.97 -19.08 -19.65
CA GLU A 40 -14.25 -18.42 -19.91
C GLU A 40 -14.11 -16.90 -19.89
N CYS A 41 -13.43 -16.31 -18.93
CA CYS A 41 -13.16 -14.87 -18.87
C CYS A 41 -12.34 -14.40 -20.09
N ILE A 42 -11.34 -15.17 -20.53
CA ILE A 42 -10.55 -14.85 -21.72
C ILE A 42 -11.42 -14.90 -22.98
N ARG A 43 -12.30 -15.90 -23.11
CA ARG A 43 -13.26 -15.99 -24.21
C ARG A 43 -14.19 -14.79 -24.24
N ILE A 44 -14.75 -14.42 -23.08
CA ILE A 44 -15.62 -13.25 -22.95
C ILE A 44 -14.88 -11.97 -23.33
N ALA A 45 -13.63 -11.79 -22.89
CA ALA A 45 -12.81 -10.62 -23.22
C ALA A 45 -12.58 -10.50 -24.73
N ASN A 46 -12.27 -11.60 -25.42
CA ASN A 46 -12.11 -11.62 -26.88
C ASN A 46 -13.42 -11.25 -27.59
N THR A 47 -14.54 -11.82 -27.17
CA THR A 47 -15.87 -11.47 -27.74
C THR A 47 -16.17 -9.98 -27.59
N LEU A 48 -15.96 -9.42 -26.39
CA LEU A 48 -16.15 -7.99 -26.12
C LEU A 48 -15.22 -7.10 -26.96
N ASN A 49 -13.99 -7.57 -27.21
CA ASN A 49 -13.03 -6.87 -28.07
C ASN A 49 -13.47 -6.84 -29.53
N ASP A 50 -13.95 -7.97 -30.05
CA ASP A 50 -14.46 -8.08 -31.43
C ASP A 50 -15.73 -7.24 -31.63
N GLU A 51 -16.64 -7.25 -30.65
CA GLU A 51 -17.81 -6.36 -30.64
C GLU A 51 -17.37 -4.88 -30.62
N GLY A 52 -16.36 -4.52 -29.83
CA GLY A 52 -15.79 -3.18 -29.75
C GLY A 52 -15.20 -2.73 -31.10
N LYS A 53 -14.44 -3.62 -31.78
CA LYS A 53 -13.89 -3.35 -33.11
C LYS A 53 -15.01 -3.11 -34.15
N ALA A 54 -16.03 -3.95 -34.13
CA ALA A 54 -17.15 -3.83 -35.06
C ALA A 54 -17.98 -2.56 -34.85
N ALA A 55 -18.07 -2.08 -33.59
CA ALA A 55 -18.83 -0.88 -33.22
C ALA A 55 -18.00 0.41 -33.19
N GLU A 56 -16.71 0.36 -33.55
CA GLU A 56 -15.75 1.48 -33.45
C GLU A 56 -15.67 2.05 -32.03
N GLN A 57 -15.82 1.18 -31.03
CA GLN A 57 -15.71 1.49 -29.60
C GLN A 57 -14.36 1.07 -29.05
N LEU A 58 -14.21 1.11 -27.70
CA LEU A 58 -12.98 0.69 -27.03
C LEU A 58 -12.63 -0.75 -27.40
N ASN A 59 -11.45 -0.92 -27.99
CA ASN A 59 -10.88 -2.21 -28.36
C ASN A 59 -9.35 -2.17 -28.28
N VAL A 60 -8.74 -3.33 -28.39
CA VAL A 60 -7.29 -3.51 -28.48
C VAL A 60 -6.96 -4.35 -29.72
N GLU A 61 -5.72 -4.27 -30.19
CA GLU A 61 -5.27 -5.07 -31.32
C GLU A 61 -5.40 -6.58 -31.00
N GLN A 62 -4.86 -6.98 -29.85
CA GLN A 62 -4.94 -8.34 -29.31
C GLN A 62 -5.19 -8.27 -27.80
N VAL A 63 -6.12 -9.09 -27.31
CA VAL A 63 -6.39 -9.21 -25.87
C VAL A 63 -5.20 -9.88 -25.18
N ASP A 64 -4.68 -9.24 -24.14
CA ASP A 64 -3.66 -9.81 -23.28
C ASP A 64 -4.30 -10.82 -22.31
N ALA A 65 -4.14 -12.10 -22.63
CA ALA A 65 -4.70 -13.19 -21.85
C ALA A 65 -4.18 -13.21 -20.40
N GLU A 66 -2.93 -12.77 -20.17
CA GLU A 66 -2.34 -12.73 -18.83
C GLU A 66 -2.99 -11.63 -17.96
N VAL A 67 -3.28 -10.46 -18.53
CA VAL A 67 -4.03 -9.40 -17.84
C VAL A 67 -5.43 -9.89 -17.46
N VAL A 68 -6.12 -10.58 -18.38
CA VAL A 68 -7.46 -11.14 -18.09
C VAL A 68 -7.37 -12.21 -17.01
N ARG A 69 -6.39 -13.11 -17.10
CA ARG A 69 -6.15 -14.17 -16.12
C ARG A 69 -5.94 -13.61 -14.71
N LEU A 70 -5.03 -12.64 -14.57
CA LEU A 70 -4.72 -12.04 -13.26
C LEU A 70 -5.92 -11.26 -12.71
N THR A 71 -6.62 -10.50 -13.57
CA THR A 71 -7.83 -9.78 -13.17
C THR A 71 -8.92 -10.74 -12.71
N ALA A 72 -9.16 -11.84 -13.41
CA ALA A 72 -10.14 -12.85 -13.05
C ALA A 72 -9.78 -13.54 -11.73
N ALA A 73 -8.54 -14.05 -11.63
CA ALA A 73 -8.07 -14.80 -10.46
C ALA A 73 -8.17 -14.01 -9.14
N TYR A 74 -7.92 -12.69 -9.21
CA TYR A 74 -7.90 -11.82 -8.01
C TYR A 74 -9.10 -10.90 -7.89
N SER A 75 -10.10 -11.00 -8.77
CA SER A 75 -11.27 -10.10 -8.85
C SER A 75 -12.09 -9.99 -7.56
N ARG A 76 -12.05 -11.01 -6.70
CA ARG A 76 -12.75 -11.05 -5.40
C ARG A 76 -11.89 -10.62 -4.22
N CYS A 77 -10.58 -10.41 -4.43
CA CYS A 77 -9.67 -10.06 -3.35
C CYS A 77 -9.69 -8.55 -3.08
N SER A 78 -9.68 -8.20 -1.80
CA SER A 78 -9.58 -6.82 -1.32
C SER A 78 -8.37 -6.68 -0.40
N ILE A 79 -7.44 -5.78 -0.74
CA ILE A 79 -6.25 -5.51 0.06
C ILE A 79 -6.17 -4.04 0.47
N THR A 80 -5.62 -3.81 1.65
CA THR A 80 -5.54 -2.48 2.28
C THR A 80 -4.81 -1.47 1.40
N SER A 81 -3.73 -1.86 0.74
CA SER A 81 -2.94 -0.96 -0.11
C SER A 81 -3.76 -0.39 -1.27
N MET A 82 -4.52 -1.24 -1.97
CA MET A 82 -5.39 -0.81 -3.08
C MET A 82 -6.57 0.03 -2.58
N ALA A 83 -7.18 -0.38 -1.47
CA ALA A 83 -8.28 0.39 -0.86
C ALA A 83 -7.82 1.79 -0.42
N ALA A 84 -6.64 1.92 0.18
CA ALA A 84 -6.07 3.19 0.59
C ALA A 84 -5.74 4.09 -0.62
N PHE A 85 -5.10 3.53 -1.66
CA PHE A 85 -4.76 4.24 -2.89
C PHE A 85 -6.00 4.81 -3.58
N PHE A 86 -7.01 3.98 -3.85
CA PHE A 86 -8.25 4.45 -4.47
C PHE A 86 -9.08 5.34 -3.56
N GLY A 87 -9.06 5.12 -2.25
CA GLY A 87 -9.69 6.03 -1.27
C GLY A 87 -9.12 7.45 -1.38
N GLY A 88 -7.81 7.59 -1.54
CA GLY A 88 -7.15 8.87 -1.78
C GLY A 88 -7.57 9.52 -3.09
N ILE A 89 -7.65 8.75 -4.18
CA ILE A 89 -8.10 9.25 -5.48
C ILE A 89 -9.55 9.73 -5.39
N VAL A 90 -10.46 8.95 -4.80
CA VAL A 90 -11.87 9.34 -4.63
C VAL A 90 -11.99 10.61 -3.78
N ALA A 91 -11.20 10.74 -2.72
CA ALA A 91 -11.18 11.97 -1.92
C ALA A 91 -10.76 13.20 -2.74
N GLN A 92 -9.75 13.05 -3.64
CA GLN A 92 -9.36 14.11 -4.56
C GLN A 92 -10.46 14.44 -5.56
N GLU A 93 -11.17 13.45 -6.09
CA GLU A 93 -12.31 13.69 -7.00
C GLU A 93 -13.44 14.46 -6.30
N ILE A 94 -13.73 14.16 -5.03
CA ILE A 94 -14.72 14.92 -4.23
C ILE A 94 -14.32 16.41 -4.11
N VAL A 95 -13.05 16.70 -3.86
CA VAL A 95 -12.57 18.09 -3.79
C VAL A 95 -12.79 18.83 -5.12
N LYS A 96 -12.76 18.17 -6.26
CA LYS A 96 -12.98 18.77 -7.58
C LYS A 96 -14.41 19.30 -7.78
N PHE A 97 -15.39 18.86 -6.99
CA PHE A 97 -16.73 19.46 -6.98
C PHE A 97 -16.72 20.95 -6.60
N THR A 98 -15.64 21.45 -6.03
CA THR A 98 -15.47 22.92 -5.82
C THR A 98 -15.33 23.70 -7.15
N GLY A 99 -15.24 23.02 -8.30
CA GLY A 99 -15.13 23.60 -9.64
C GLY A 99 -13.73 24.08 -10.01
N LYS A 100 -12.72 23.86 -9.15
CA LYS A 100 -11.36 24.37 -9.37
C LYS A 100 -10.52 23.47 -10.29
N TYR A 101 -10.78 22.16 -10.29
CA TYR A 101 -9.98 21.15 -10.98
C TYR A 101 -10.86 20.30 -11.90
N SER A 102 -10.28 19.84 -13.01
CA SER A 102 -10.98 18.91 -13.92
C SER A 102 -11.10 17.52 -13.28
N PRO A 103 -12.29 16.93 -13.28
CA PRO A 103 -12.46 15.54 -12.83
C PRO A 103 -11.78 14.55 -13.77
N ILE A 104 -11.57 13.33 -13.27
CA ILE A 104 -11.18 12.21 -14.12
C ILE A 104 -12.27 11.99 -15.17
N LYS A 105 -11.86 11.91 -16.44
CA LYS A 105 -12.79 11.58 -17.52
C LYS A 105 -12.98 10.08 -17.60
N GLN A 106 -14.23 9.64 -17.48
CA GLN A 106 -14.66 8.24 -17.53
C GLN A 106 -14.03 7.39 -16.42
N MET A 107 -12.97 6.65 -16.71
CA MET A 107 -12.42 5.65 -15.80
C MET A 107 -10.91 5.80 -15.65
N LEU A 108 -10.42 5.54 -14.41
CA LEU A 108 -9.02 5.33 -14.10
C LEU A 108 -8.81 3.84 -13.83
N HIS A 109 -7.89 3.22 -14.56
CA HIS A 109 -7.45 1.84 -14.32
C HIS A 109 -6.05 1.84 -13.75
N TYR A 110 -5.83 0.99 -12.78
CA TYR A 110 -4.55 0.84 -12.13
C TYR A 110 -4.36 -0.59 -11.65
N ASP A 111 -3.19 -1.13 -11.83
CA ASP A 111 -2.78 -2.43 -11.29
C ASP A 111 -1.35 -2.37 -10.74
N VAL A 112 -1.00 -3.40 -9.98
CA VAL A 112 0.35 -3.62 -9.40
C VAL A 112 0.78 -5.06 -9.63
N PHE A 113 0.45 -5.64 -10.78
CA PHE A 113 0.76 -7.03 -11.09
C PHE A 113 2.26 -7.34 -11.06
N GLU A 114 3.11 -6.33 -11.25
CA GLU A 114 4.55 -6.45 -11.08
C GLU A 114 4.99 -6.75 -9.63
N SER A 115 4.10 -6.55 -8.65
CA SER A 115 4.36 -6.89 -7.25
C SER A 115 4.05 -8.34 -6.89
N LEU A 116 3.47 -9.10 -7.83
CA LEU A 116 3.15 -10.50 -7.60
C LEU A 116 4.43 -11.33 -7.47
N PRO A 117 4.46 -12.31 -6.56
CA PRO A 117 5.61 -13.19 -6.41
C PRO A 117 5.82 -14.01 -7.69
N GLU A 118 7.09 -14.20 -8.04
CA GLU A 118 7.50 -15.09 -9.13
C GLU A 118 7.42 -16.57 -8.69
N GLY A 119 6.94 -17.41 -9.60
CA GLY A 119 6.87 -18.86 -9.36
C GLY A 119 5.67 -19.33 -8.50
N PRO A 120 5.65 -20.60 -8.17
CA PRO A 120 4.56 -21.20 -7.40
C PRO A 120 4.62 -20.77 -5.93
N VAL A 121 3.48 -20.34 -5.38
CA VAL A 121 3.31 -19.98 -3.97
C VAL A 121 2.07 -20.67 -3.39
N ASN A 122 2.09 -20.95 -2.09
CA ASN A 122 0.95 -21.51 -1.40
C ASN A 122 -0.10 -20.42 -1.13
N ARG A 123 -1.21 -20.44 -1.86
CA ARG A 123 -2.32 -19.48 -1.76
C ARG A 123 -3.53 -19.99 -0.97
N ALA A 124 -3.40 -21.16 -0.32
CA ALA A 124 -4.50 -21.73 0.46
C ALA A 124 -4.91 -20.77 1.60
N PRO A 125 -6.21 -20.51 1.80
CA PRO A 125 -6.67 -19.68 2.90
C PRO A 125 -6.40 -20.33 4.25
N ARG A 126 -6.18 -19.51 5.27
CA ARG A 126 -5.97 -19.94 6.67
C ARG A 126 -7.22 -19.71 7.55
N GLY A 127 -8.29 -19.15 7.00
CA GLY A 127 -9.48 -18.72 7.75
C GLY A 127 -9.20 -17.49 8.62
N CYS A 128 -8.37 -16.57 8.14
CA CYS A 128 -7.95 -15.40 8.88
C CYS A 128 -8.19 -14.09 8.09
N ARG A 129 -8.02 -12.96 8.75
CA ARG A 129 -8.20 -11.62 8.16
C ARG A 129 -7.28 -11.32 6.97
N TYR A 130 -6.25 -12.12 6.74
CA TYR A 130 -5.27 -11.93 5.67
C TYR A 130 -5.52 -12.82 4.45
N ASP A 131 -6.62 -13.58 4.40
CA ASP A 131 -6.85 -14.59 3.35
C ASP A 131 -6.86 -14.00 1.93
N ASP A 132 -7.38 -12.79 1.74
CA ASP A 132 -7.31 -12.12 0.44
C ASP A 132 -5.88 -11.74 0.05
N GLN A 133 -5.07 -11.31 1.03
CA GLN A 133 -3.66 -11.00 0.83
C GLN A 133 -2.84 -12.28 0.57
N ILE A 134 -3.12 -13.37 1.29
CA ILE A 134 -2.54 -14.70 1.08
C ILE A 134 -2.89 -15.22 -0.32
N ARG A 135 -4.12 -15.02 -0.78
CA ARG A 135 -4.54 -15.43 -2.13
C ARG A 135 -3.73 -14.73 -3.22
N ILE A 136 -3.31 -13.49 -2.99
CA ILE A 136 -2.51 -12.71 -3.95
C ILE A 136 -1.03 -13.07 -3.83
N TYR A 137 -0.45 -12.98 -2.63
CA TYR A 137 1.00 -13.02 -2.40
C TYR A 137 1.52 -14.35 -1.86
N GLY A 138 0.64 -15.23 -1.35
CA GLY A 138 1.01 -16.50 -0.74
C GLY A 138 1.23 -16.43 0.77
N GLN A 139 1.21 -17.62 1.39
CA GLN A 139 1.42 -17.78 2.83
C GLN A 139 2.81 -17.35 3.28
N GLU A 140 3.82 -17.64 2.46
CA GLU A 140 5.22 -17.34 2.75
C GLU A 140 5.48 -15.83 2.86
N VAL A 141 4.84 -15.04 1.99
CA VAL A 141 4.93 -13.56 2.08
C VAL A 141 4.20 -13.07 3.33
N GLN A 142 3.03 -13.62 3.64
CA GLN A 142 2.31 -13.27 4.87
C GLN A 142 3.12 -13.57 6.13
N ASP A 143 3.79 -14.73 6.17
CA ASP A 143 4.63 -15.11 7.30
C ASP A 143 5.86 -14.20 7.43
N LYS A 144 6.47 -13.80 6.31
CA LYS A 144 7.56 -12.81 6.31
C LYS A 144 7.09 -11.46 6.80
N LEU A 145 5.92 -10.96 6.33
CA LEU A 145 5.35 -9.71 6.82
C LEU A 145 5.13 -9.72 8.34
N GLY A 146 4.66 -10.86 8.87
CA GLY A 146 4.46 -11.02 10.30
C GLY A 146 5.75 -10.88 11.13
N LYS A 147 6.88 -11.27 10.58
CA LYS A 147 8.20 -11.27 11.26
C LYS A 147 9.01 -9.99 11.07
N ILE A 148 8.55 -9.07 10.24
CA ILE A 148 9.28 -7.83 9.96
C ILE A 148 9.48 -7.01 11.23
N HIS A 149 10.71 -6.52 11.41
CA HIS A 149 11.08 -5.52 12.38
C HIS A 149 11.32 -4.18 11.67
N THR A 150 10.46 -3.21 11.89
CA THR A 150 10.50 -1.92 11.20
C THR A 150 10.50 -0.75 12.18
N PHE A 151 11.15 0.34 11.79
CA PHE A 151 11.14 1.61 12.51
C PHE A 151 10.46 2.69 11.69
N MET A 152 9.40 3.27 12.21
CA MET A 152 8.68 4.38 11.63
C MET A 152 9.00 5.67 12.37
N VAL A 153 9.53 6.65 11.66
CA VAL A 153 9.87 7.98 12.18
C VAL A 153 8.77 8.96 11.80
N GLY A 154 8.03 9.41 12.81
CA GLY A 154 6.87 10.30 12.69
C GLY A 154 5.52 9.58 12.80
N ALA A 155 4.62 10.12 13.61
CA ALA A 155 3.24 9.66 13.81
C ALA A 155 2.23 10.77 13.46
N GLY A 156 2.57 11.61 12.47
CA GLY A 156 1.69 12.62 11.90
C GLY A 156 0.64 12.03 10.96
N ALA A 157 0.26 12.77 9.92
CA ALA A 157 -0.78 12.33 8.97
C ALA A 157 -0.38 11.04 8.23
N LEU A 158 0.84 11.00 7.65
CA LEU A 158 1.36 9.81 6.99
C LEU A 158 1.56 8.65 7.99
N GLY A 159 2.10 8.94 9.18
CA GLY A 159 2.28 7.92 10.22
C GLY A 159 0.96 7.26 10.64
N CYS A 160 -0.14 8.02 10.72
CA CYS A 160 -1.48 7.47 10.97
C CYS A 160 -1.92 6.48 9.88
N GLU A 161 -1.65 6.81 8.61
CA GLU A 161 -1.97 5.93 7.47
C GLU A 161 -1.10 4.66 7.48
N TYR A 162 0.21 4.78 7.78
CA TYR A 162 1.11 3.64 7.88
C TYR A 162 0.71 2.68 9.02
N ILE A 163 0.43 3.19 10.23
CA ILE A 163 0.00 2.35 11.35
C ILE A 163 -1.27 1.57 10.99
N LYS A 164 -2.24 2.23 10.38
CA LYS A 164 -3.44 1.54 9.87
C LYS A 164 -3.06 0.44 8.88
N ALA A 165 -2.24 0.77 7.89
CA ALA A 165 -1.83 -0.19 6.87
C ALA A 165 -1.08 -1.39 7.48
N PHE A 166 -0.12 -1.17 8.38
CA PHE A 166 0.63 -2.22 9.07
C PHE A 166 -0.29 -3.14 9.87
N ALA A 167 -1.22 -2.55 10.65
CA ALA A 167 -2.21 -3.31 11.41
C ALA A 167 -3.11 -4.16 10.49
N MET A 168 -3.58 -3.59 9.37
CA MET A 168 -4.49 -4.28 8.46
C MET A 168 -3.81 -5.38 7.65
N MET A 169 -2.56 -5.20 7.20
CA MET A 169 -1.82 -6.21 6.44
C MET A 169 -1.08 -7.23 7.31
N GLY A 170 -1.01 -7.01 8.63
CA GLY A 170 -0.35 -7.93 9.57
C GLY A 170 1.17 -7.79 9.63
N LEU A 171 1.71 -6.62 9.25
CA LEU A 171 3.13 -6.35 9.38
C LEU A 171 3.53 -6.29 10.86
N GLY A 172 4.57 -7.03 11.24
CA GLY A 172 5.04 -7.10 12.62
C GLY A 172 4.08 -7.83 13.59
N CYS A 173 3.12 -8.62 13.08
CA CYS A 173 2.11 -9.31 13.90
C CYS A 173 2.49 -10.76 14.27
N GLY A 174 3.58 -11.30 13.75
CA GLY A 174 4.07 -12.65 14.03
C GLY A 174 5.13 -12.67 15.12
N GLU A 175 5.57 -13.88 15.46
CA GLU A 175 6.65 -14.08 16.41
C GLU A 175 7.96 -13.47 15.89
N GLY A 176 8.61 -12.64 16.72
CA GLY A 176 9.83 -11.89 16.36
C GLY A 176 9.58 -10.63 15.53
N GLY A 177 8.37 -10.38 15.05
CA GLY A 177 8.05 -9.13 14.34
C GLY A 177 7.79 -7.97 15.30
N LEU A 178 8.15 -6.75 14.89
CA LEU A 178 8.00 -5.56 15.72
C LEU A 178 7.88 -4.30 14.87
N VAL A 179 6.96 -3.42 15.23
CA VAL A 179 6.85 -2.08 14.67
C VAL A 179 7.26 -1.07 15.75
N GLN A 180 8.37 -0.41 15.55
CA GLN A 180 8.81 0.67 16.43
C GLN A 180 8.40 2.02 15.84
N VAL A 181 7.77 2.87 16.62
CA VAL A 181 7.25 4.17 16.19
C VAL A 181 7.79 5.27 17.07
N THR A 182 8.36 6.31 16.49
CA THR A 182 8.78 7.48 17.26
C THR A 182 8.12 8.76 16.77
N ASP A 183 7.70 9.58 17.72
CA ASP A 183 7.28 10.97 17.51
C ASP A 183 7.41 11.72 18.83
N ASN A 184 8.08 12.86 18.82
CA ASN A 184 8.31 13.67 20.03
C ASN A 184 7.20 14.69 20.29
N ASP A 185 6.22 14.81 19.39
CA ASP A 185 5.14 15.79 19.51
C ASP A 185 3.96 15.25 20.32
N ASN A 186 3.20 16.20 20.86
CA ASN A 186 1.86 15.95 21.38
C ASN A 186 0.79 16.27 20.32
N ILE A 187 -0.38 15.69 20.52
CA ILE A 187 -1.54 15.90 19.66
C ILE A 187 -2.14 17.30 19.94
N GLU A 188 -2.37 18.05 18.87
CA GLU A 188 -3.01 19.36 18.89
C GLU A 188 -4.34 19.35 18.16
N VAL A 189 -5.21 20.33 18.47
CA VAL A 189 -6.51 20.49 17.79
C VAL A 189 -6.33 20.64 16.28
N SER A 190 -5.28 21.35 15.85
CA SER A 190 -4.92 21.58 14.43
C SER A 190 -4.57 20.29 13.67
N ASN A 191 -4.24 19.20 14.38
CA ASN A 191 -3.92 17.92 13.78
C ASN A 191 -5.16 17.09 13.40
N LEU A 192 -6.31 17.32 14.05
CA LEU A 192 -7.50 16.49 13.95
C LEU A 192 -8.17 16.49 12.57
N ASN A 193 -7.84 17.44 11.72
CA ASN A 193 -8.36 17.51 10.34
C ASN A 193 -7.71 16.50 9.36
N ARG A 194 -6.55 15.92 9.72
CA ARG A 194 -5.81 15.00 8.83
C ARG A 194 -5.14 13.81 9.52
N GLN A 195 -4.89 13.87 10.83
CA GLN A 195 -4.33 12.79 11.63
C GLN A 195 -5.48 11.96 12.22
N PHE A 196 -6.09 11.14 11.38
CA PHE A 196 -7.41 10.53 11.60
C PHE A 196 -7.46 9.53 12.76
N LEU A 197 -6.33 9.02 13.26
CA LEU A 197 -6.29 8.17 14.46
C LEU A 197 -6.68 8.96 15.71
N PHE A 198 -6.44 10.26 15.74
CA PHE A 198 -6.62 11.08 16.94
C PHE A 198 -8.02 11.69 17.04
N ARG A 199 -8.48 11.88 18.26
CA ARG A 199 -9.77 12.47 18.61
C ARG A 199 -9.58 13.60 19.61
N LYS A 200 -10.63 14.39 19.88
CA LYS A 200 -10.58 15.53 20.81
C LYS A 200 -10.06 15.14 22.19
N ASN A 201 -10.43 13.96 22.70
CA ASN A 201 -9.97 13.45 23.99
C ASN A 201 -8.50 13.04 24.02
N ASN A 202 -7.82 12.97 22.87
CA ASN A 202 -6.39 12.67 22.78
C ASN A 202 -5.53 13.96 22.76
N VAL A 203 -6.12 15.15 22.67
CA VAL A 203 -5.37 16.40 22.62
C VAL A 203 -4.50 16.54 23.88
N GLY A 204 -3.22 16.87 23.68
CA GLY A 204 -2.20 16.92 24.74
C GLY A 204 -1.46 15.60 25.00
N SER A 205 -1.96 14.47 24.52
CA SER A 205 -1.28 13.18 24.61
C SER A 205 -0.19 13.03 23.54
N SER A 206 0.81 12.17 23.77
CA SER A 206 1.85 11.86 22.80
C SER A 206 1.25 11.24 21.51
N LYS A 207 1.72 11.70 20.35
CA LYS A 207 1.30 11.16 19.04
C LYS A 207 1.68 9.70 18.90
N SER A 208 2.93 9.33 19.17
CA SER A 208 3.42 7.95 19.01
C SER A 208 2.71 6.97 19.94
N LEU A 209 2.56 7.31 21.23
CA LEU A 209 1.86 6.45 22.19
C LEU A 209 0.40 6.22 21.78
N THR A 210 -0.30 7.28 21.41
CA THR A 210 -1.71 7.21 20.98
C THR A 210 -1.86 6.41 19.69
N ALA A 211 -1.00 6.65 18.69
CA ALA A 211 -1.02 5.92 17.42
C ALA A 211 -0.79 4.42 17.61
N CYS A 212 0.18 4.03 18.44
CA CYS A 212 0.48 2.63 18.76
C CYS A 212 -0.69 1.96 19.49
N GLN A 213 -1.30 2.64 20.45
CA GLN A 213 -2.47 2.14 21.16
C GLN A 213 -3.65 1.86 20.22
N ILE A 214 -3.92 2.79 19.29
CA ILE A 214 -5.02 2.63 18.32
C ILE A 214 -4.67 1.55 17.29
N GLY A 215 -3.42 1.49 16.82
CA GLY A 215 -2.96 0.40 15.95
C GLY A 215 -3.20 -0.98 16.56
N LYS A 216 -2.93 -1.13 17.86
CA LYS A 216 -3.19 -2.37 18.61
C LYS A 216 -4.68 -2.67 18.79
N GLN A 217 -5.55 -1.63 18.87
CA GLN A 217 -7.00 -1.81 18.85
C GLN A 217 -7.51 -2.31 17.48
N MET A 218 -6.90 -1.82 16.37
CA MET A 218 -7.24 -2.28 15.01
C MET A 218 -6.83 -3.73 14.78
N ASN A 219 -5.67 -4.12 15.32
CA ASN A 219 -5.17 -5.49 15.27
C ASN A 219 -4.48 -5.85 16.59
N PRO A 220 -5.12 -6.64 17.47
CA PRO A 220 -4.52 -7.06 18.73
C PRO A 220 -3.21 -7.85 18.60
N GLY A 221 -2.99 -8.49 17.44
CA GLY A 221 -1.73 -9.19 17.12
C GLY A 221 -0.57 -8.28 16.77
N LEU A 222 -0.80 -6.97 16.56
CA LEU A 222 0.28 -6.04 16.22
C LEU A 222 1.26 -5.87 17.39
N ASN A 223 2.52 -6.26 17.18
CA ASN A 223 3.60 -5.99 18.13
C ASN A 223 4.13 -4.57 17.82
N VAL A 224 3.82 -3.63 18.71
CA VAL A 224 4.16 -2.24 18.49
C VAL A 224 4.71 -1.58 19.74
N VAL A 225 5.81 -0.82 19.59
CA VAL A 225 6.47 -0.04 20.63
C VAL A 225 6.54 1.42 20.23
N ALA A 226 6.17 2.29 21.16
CA ALA A 226 6.24 3.74 20.98
C ALA A 226 7.44 4.34 21.66
N HIS A 227 8.15 5.22 20.98
CA HIS A 227 9.19 6.10 21.49
C HIS A 227 8.72 7.55 21.40
N THR A 228 9.14 8.39 22.34
CA THR A 228 8.82 9.82 22.35
C THR A 228 10.05 10.69 22.07
N SER A 229 11.13 10.07 21.60
CA SER A 229 12.40 10.75 21.31
C SER A 229 12.45 11.19 19.85
N LEU A 230 13.02 12.37 19.63
CA LEU A 230 13.39 12.85 18.29
C LEU A 230 14.49 11.94 17.73
N VAL A 231 14.49 11.68 16.44
CA VAL A 231 15.57 10.98 15.74
C VAL A 231 16.58 12.03 15.23
N ALA A 232 17.69 12.17 15.94
CA ALA A 232 18.68 13.20 15.66
C ALA A 232 20.07 12.81 16.25
N PRO A 233 21.16 13.50 15.90
CA PRO A 233 22.50 13.19 16.40
C PRO A 233 22.64 13.19 17.95
N ASN A 234 21.83 13.99 18.62
CA ASN A 234 21.85 14.06 20.09
C ASN A 234 21.06 12.96 20.80
N THR A 235 20.40 12.09 20.06
CA THR A 235 19.63 10.94 20.59
C THR A 235 20.22 9.59 20.15
N VAL A 236 21.48 9.58 19.72
CA VAL A 236 22.19 8.36 19.28
C VAL A 236 22.28 7.29 20.38
N ASN A 237 22.21 7.70 21.65
CA ASN A 237 22.17 6.79 22.80
C ASN A 237 20.81 6.07 22.93
N VAL A 238 19.73 6.61 22.39
CA VAL A 238 18.40 5.99 22.36
C VAL A 238 18.27 5.07 21.15
N PHE A 239 18.63 5.59 19.97
CA PHE A 239 18.64 4.86 18.70
C PHE A 239 20.10 4.55 18.34
N ASN A 240 20.71 3.64 19.14
CA ASN A 240 22.11 3.25 18.99
C ASN A 240 22.34 2.28 17.81
N ASP A 241 23.60 1.91 17.58
CA ASP A 241 23.93 1.05 16.44
C ASP A 241 23.22 -0.31 16.47
N PRO A 242 23.17 -1.05 17.61
CA PRO A 242 22.37 -2.27 17.69
C PRO A 242 20.88 -2.10 17.37
N PHE A 243 20.29 -0.93 17.68
CA PHE A 243 18.92 -0.62 17.34
C PHE A 243 18.72 -0.62 15.81
N TRP A 244 19.62 0.06 15.08
CA TRP A 244 19.54 0.14 13.59
C TRP A 244 19.88 -1.19 12.94
N GLU A 245 20.83 -1.94 13.48
CA GLU A 245 21.25 -3.26 12.95
C GLU A 245 20.13 -4.29 12.97
N ASP A 246 19.23 -4.23 13.96
CA ASP A 246 18.12 -5.16 14.14
C ASP A 246 16.91 -4.89 13.25
N LEU A 247 16.90 -3.78 12.49
CA LEU A 247 15.79 -3.42 11.60
C LEU A 247 15.88 -4.13 10.25
N ASP A 248 14.73 -4.49 9.70
CA ASP A 248 14.62 -4.93 8.30
C ASP A 248 14.49 -3.74 7.34
N PHE A 249 13.75 -2.70 7.72
CA PHE A 249 13.60 -1.46 6.95
C PHE A 249 13.09 -0.30 7.83
N VAL A 250 13.17 0.90 7.28
CA VAL A 250 12.76 2.15 7.95
C VAL A 250 11.70 2.87 7.13
N VAL A 251 10.80 3.58 7.81
CA VAL A 251 9.74 4.40 7.17
C VAL A 251 9.84 5.83 7.65
N ASN A 252 9.98 6.77 6.74
CA ASN A 252 9.94 8.20 7.01
C ASN A 252 8.53 8.75 6.82
N ALA A 253 7.97 9.27 7.92
CA ALA A 253 6.69 9.98 7.94
C ALA A 253 6.85 11.40 8.56
N VAL A 254 8.03 12.00 8.35
CA VAL A 254 8.43 13.30 8.90
C VAL A 254 8.15 14.44 7.92
N ASP A 255 8.08 15.66 8.43
CA ASP A 255 7.71 16.85 7.67
C ASP A 255 8.85 17.84 7.40
N ASN A 256 10.08 17.52 7.84
CA ASN A 256 11.22 18.41 7.69
C ASN A 256 12.44 17.71 7.06
N ILE A 257 13.19 18.48 6.28
CA ILE A 257 14.34 17.99 5.52
C ILE A 257 15.46 17.48 6.44
N LYS A 258 15.70 18.11 7.58
CA LYS A 258 16.79 17.70 8.49
C LYS A 258 16.59 16.29 9.00
N ALA A 259 15.36 15.97 9.43
CA ALA A 259 15.03 14.62 9.88
C ALA A 259 15.15 13.60 8.75
N ARG A 260 14.65 13.95 7.55
CA ARG A 260 14.75 13.08 6.36
C ARG A 260 16.19 12.74 6.02
N THR A 261 17.05 13.76 5.90
CA THR A 261 18.48 13.59 5.60
C THR A 261 19.22 12.78 6.68
N TYR A 262 18.90 13.01 7.97
CA TYR A 262 19.53 12.27 9.05
C TYR A 262 19.15 10.78 9.00
N VAL A 263 17.86 10.48 8.85
CA VAL A 263 17.38 9.08 8.76
C VAL A 263 17.92 8.40 7.52
N ASP A 264 17.93 9.08 6.35
CA ASP A 264 18.52 8.59 5.11
C ASP A 264 19.99 8.21 5.30
N GLY A 265 20.80 9.11 5.92
CA GLY A 265 22.20 8.82 6.23
C GLY A 265 22.39 7.61 7.16
N ARG A 266 21.52 7.43 8.17
CA ARG A 266 21.55 6.23 9.03
C ARG A 266 21.18 4.97 8.25
N CYS A 267 20.16 5.05 7.38
CA CYS A 267 19.74 3.93 6.53
C CYS A 267 20.86 3.52 5.56
N VAL A 268 21.56 4.47 4.95
CA VAL A 268 22.73 4.18 4.10
C VAL A 268 23.85 3.52 4.91
N TRP A 269 24.16 4.04 6.10
CA TRP A 269 25.22 3.50 6.96
C TRP A 269 24.97 2.06 7.40
N PHE A 270 23.73 1.74 7.79
CA PHE A 270 23.34 0.39 8.25
C PHE A 270 22.76 -0.49 7.12
N GLU A 271 22.83 -0.04 5.88
CA GLU A 271 22.31 -0.77 4.71
C GLU A 271 20.83 -1.15 4.85
N LYS A 272 20.01 -0.30 5.49
CA LYS A 272 18.59 -0.54 5.68
C LYS A 272 17.76 0.14 4.59
N PRO A 273 16.86 -0.60 3.90
CA PRO A 273 15.91 0.02 2.98
C PRO A 273 15.10 1.11 3.69
N LEU A 274 14.86 2.22 2.99
CA LEU A 274 14.04 3.33 3.48
C LEU A 274 12.84 3.55 2.57
N LEU A 275 11.65 3.50 3.15
CA LEU A 275 10.44 4.00 2.51
C LEU A 275 10.27 5.49 2.85
N GLU A 276 10.61 6.33 1.90
CA GLU A 276 10.52 7.79 2.00
C GLU A 276 9.20 8.27 1.39
N SER A 277 8.47 9.11 2.10
CA SER A 277 7.23 9.69 1.59
C SER A 277 7.01 11.10 2.09
N GLY A 278 6.44 11.94 1.22
CA GLY A 278 6.14 13.33 1.54
C GLY A 278 4.93 13.87 0.80
N THR A 279 4.32 14.90 1.39
CA THR A 279 3.22 15.65 0.77
C THR A 279 3.56 17.13 0.71
N LEU A 280 3.17 17.76 -0.39
CA LEU A 280 3.33 19.20 -0.59
C LEU A 280 2.04 19.75 -1.23
N GLY A 281 1.12 20.17 -0.41
CA GLY A 281 -0.19 20.66 -0.84
C GLY A 281 -0.97 19.55 -1.59
N THR A 282 -1.16 19.73 -2.89
CA THR A 282 -1.87 18.78 -3.76
C THR A 282 -0.95 17.76 -4.44
N LYS A 283 0.33 17.77 -4.11
CA LYS A 283 1.34 16.84 -4.65
C LYS A 283 1.82 15.90 -3.55
N ALA A 284 2.15 14.69 -3.93
CA ALA A 284 2.77 13.71 -3.05
C ALA A 284 3.84 12.94 -3.83
N ASN A 285 4.84 12.49 -3.11
CA ASN A 285 5.85 11.57 -3.63
C ASN A 285 6.06 10.42 -2.65
N SER A 286 6.44 9.29 -3.18
CA SER A 286 6.88 8.13 -2.41
C SER A 286 8.01 7.46 -3.16
N GLN A 287 9.06 7.10 -2.44
CA GLN A 287 10.27 6.50 -3.00
C GLN A 287 10.75 5.37 -2.09
N MET A 288 11.08 4.23 -2.67
CA MET A 288 11.82 3.19 -2.00
C MET A 288 13.31 3.41 -2.25
N ILE A 289 14.04 3.66 -1.19
CA ILE A 289 15.50 3.84 -1.22
C ILE A 289 16.14 2.55 -0.74
N ILE A 290 16.91 1.92 -1.60
CA ILE A 290 17.71 0.73 -1.29
C ILE A 290 19.16 1.16 -1.32
N PRO A 291 19.86 1.18 -0.17
CA PRO A 291 21.25 1.61 -0.09
C PRO A 291 22.13 0.96 -1.16
N HIS A 292 23.01 1.74 -1.77
CA HIS A 292 23.92 1.33 -2.83
C HIS A 292 23.28 0.79 -4.13
N LYS A 293 21.95 0.82 -4.27
CA LYS A 293 21.23 0.36 -5.47
C LYS A 293 20.36 1.43 -6.11
N THR A 294 19.78 2.32 -5.32
CA THR A 294 18.96 3.42 -5.80
C THR A 294 19.53 4.75 -5.33
N GLN A 295 19.10 5.84 -5.94
CA GLN A 295 19.40 7.18 -5.46
C GLN A 295 18.86 7.36 -4.05
N CYS A 296 19.66 7.91 -3.13
CA CYS A 296 19.23 8.24 -1.79
C CYS A 296 18.55 9.62 -1.72
N TYR A 297 17.90 9.91 -0.60
CA TYR A 297 17.19 11.20 -0.43
C TYR A 297 18.15 12.39 -0.49
N SER A 298 19.34 12.23 0.05
CA SER A 298 20.37 13.29 0.10
C SER A 298 21.01 13.61 -1.24
N ASP A 299 20.83 12.74 -2.27
CA ASP A 299 21.39 12.91 -3.62
C ASP A 299 20.44 13.68 -4.56
N SER A 300 19.22 14.01 -4.11
CA SER A 300 18.16 14.61 -4.92
C SER A 300 18.01 16.13 -4.74
#